data_9f2007a5f766361940fca32a502b39a3
#
_entry.id   9f2007a5f766361940fca32a502b39a3
#
_cell.length_a   1.000
_cell.length_b   1.000
_cell.length_c   1.000
_cell.angle_alpha   90.00
_cell.angle_beta   90.00
_cell.angle_gamma   90.00
#
_symmetry.space_group_name_H-M   'P 1'
#
loop_
_entity.id
_entity.type
_entity.pdbx_description
1 polymer ?
#
loop_
_entity_poly.entity_id
_entity_poly.type
_entity_poly.pdbx_seq_one_letter_code
_entity_poly.pdbx_strand_id
1 'polypeptide(L)'
;MRFLNSKLKIENTILQNIAKKYGTPAYCYSYKQLRENINDFKKNFKSISPLICFAIKSNTNLNLIKEIKKFGLGADVVSMGELMLALKAGISPKKIVFSGVGKTSKEINFAIDKNILLINSESKSEIIEIDKIAKIKKKQVNIGIRLNPNTDAKTLSQISTGKKDNKFGVNDKTFFELVRYCKNSKNINLKCLSVHIGSQILDHKPYEKMLRILDKIIKKTQYKFDFIDLGGGMGIPYNNDTVSYTHLTLPTTAY
;
A
#
# COMPACT_ATOMS: atom_id res chain seq x y z
N MET A 1 -19.03 -5.18 17.13
CA MET A 1 -19.11 -5.65 18.52
C MET A 1 -20.40 -5.12 19.14
N ARG A 2 -21.19 -5.91 19.87
CA ARG A 2 -22.46 -5.46 20.47
C ARG A 2 -22.76 -6.22 21.76
N PHE A 3 -23.43 -5.55 22.71
CA PHE A 3 -24.04 -6.20 23.85
C PHE A 3 -25.42 -6.80 23.47
N LEU A 4 -25.62 -8.03 23.79
CA LEU A 4 -26.91 -8.72 23.62
C LEU A 4 -27.21 -9.56 24.89
N ASN A 5 -28.28 -9.26 25.57
CA ASN A 5 -28.65 -9.91 26.86
C ASN A 5 -27.46 -9.90 27.84
N SER A 6 -26.88 -8.71 28.10
CA SER A 6 -25.75 -8.48 29.01
C SER A 6 -24.46 -9.25 28.64
N LYS A 7 -24.38 -9.83 27.46
CA LYS A 7 -23.20 -10.54 26.96
C LYS A 7 -22.57 -9.80 25.79
N LEU A 8 -21.27 -9.54 25.85
CA LEU A 8 -20.51 -8.93 24.75
C LEU A 8 -20.24 -9.99 23.67
N LYS A 9 -20.67 -9.71 22.44
CA LYS A 9 -20.54 -10.61 21.29
C LYS A 9 -19.79 -9.97 20.13
N ILE A 10 -19.04 -10.80 19.42
CA ILE A 10 -18.53 -10.55 18.08
C ILE A 10 -19.16 -11.58 17.14
N GLU A 11 -19.89 -11.12 16.13
CA GLU A 11 -20.80 -11.97 15.34
C GLU A 11 -21.77 -12.75 16.24
N ASN A 12 -21.73 -14.08 16.21
CA ASN A 12 -22.53 -14.94 17.06
C ASN A 12 -21.77 -15.50 18.29
N THR A 13 -20.48 -15.11 18.43
CA THR A 13 -19.61 -15.67 19.48
C THR A 13 -19.57 -14.75 20.69
N ILE A 14 -19.81 -15.33 21.88
CA ILE A 14 -19.69 -14.63 23.16
C ILE A 14 -18.20 -14.49 23.51
N LEU A 15 -17.72 -13.26 23.70
CA LEU A 15 -16.28 -13.00 23.97
C LEU A 15 -15.80 -13.62 25.29
N GLN A 16 -16.68 -13.72 26.29
CA GLN A 16 -16.33 -14.39 27.54
C GLN A 16 -15.96 -15.89 27.35
N ASN A 17 -16.58 -16.56 26.36
CA ASN A 17 -16.24 -17.95 26.05
C ASN A 17 -14.84 -18.04 25.37
N ILE A 18 -14.50 -17.04 24.56
CA ILE A 18 -13.15 -16.94 23.97
C ILE A 18 -12.12 -16.73 25.07
N ALA A 19 -12.37 -15.78 25.99
CA ALA A 19 -11.49 -15.50 27.12
C ALA A 19 -11.28 -16.73 28.01
N LYS A 20 -12.35 -17.48 28.32
CA LYS A 20 -12.26 -18.74 29.10
C LYS A 20 -11.45 -19.81 28.39
N LYS A 21 -11.57 -19.91 27.04
CA LYS A 21 -10.92 -20.98 26.26
C LYS A 21 -9.46 -20.67 25.96
N TYR A 22 -9.13 -19.41 25.67
CA TYR A 22 -7.82 -19.00 25.13
C TYR A 22 -7.05 -18.06 26.08
N GLY A 23 -7.65 -17.61 27.17
CA GLY A 23 -7.05 -16.65 28.08
C GLY A 23 -7.23 -15.20 27.65
N THR A 24 -6.69 -14.30 28.46
CA THR A 24 -6.61 -12.85 28.21
C THR A 24 -5.21 -12.36 28.57
N PRO A 25 -4.69 -11.30 27.88
CA PRO A 25 -5.35 -10.52 26.83
C PRO A 25 -5.41 -11.28 25.50
N ALA A 26 -6.48 -11.04 24.70
CA ALA A 26 -6.67 -11.67 23.41
C ALA A 26 -7.23 -10.68 22.38
N TYR A 27 -6.74 -10.74 21.14
CA TYR A 27 -7.31 -10.00 20.01
C TYR A 27 -8.33 -10.88 19.27
N CYS A 28 -9.53 -10.35 19.08
CA CYS A 28 -10.60 -11.04 18.38
C CYS A 28 -10.97 -10.27 17.11
N TYR A 29 -10.90 -10.94 15.96
CA TYR A 29 -11.22 -10.35 14.66
C TYR A 29 -12.51 -10.95 14.10
N SER A 30 -13.40 -10.09 13.56
CA SER A 30 -14.60 -10.51 12.86
C SER A 30 -14.26 -10.86 11.41
N TYR A 31 -14.46 -12.12 11.03
CA TYR A 31 -14.31 -12.55 9.63
C TYR A 31 -15.37 -11.93 8.73
N LYS A 32 -16.61 -11.82 9.26
CA LYS A 32 -17.72 -11.19 8.54
C LYS A 32 -17.39 -9.74 8.21
N GLN A 33 -16.91 -8.96 9.20
CA GLN A 33 -16.54 -7.55 8.99
C GLN A 33 -15.38 -7.41 8.00
N LEU A 34 -14.35 -8.27 8.11
CA LEU A 34 -13.24 -8.29 7.16
C LEU A 34 -13.74 -8.50 5.73
N ARG A 35 -14.61 -9.48 5.53
CA ARG A 35 -15.20 -9.79 4.23
C ARG A 35 -16.03 -8.62 3.67
N GLU A 36 -16.86 -8.04 4.51
CA GLU A 36 -17.71 -6.90 4.14
C GLU A 36 -16.84 -5.72 3.71
N ASN A 37 -15.84 -5.33 4.50
CA ASN A 37 -14.93 -4.23 4.18
C ASN A 37 -14.18 -4.47 2.85
N ILE A 38 -13.70 -5.68 2.60
CA ILE A 38 -13.02 -6.03 1.34
C ILE A 38 -13.98 -5.93 0.15
N ASN A 39 -15.20 -6.45 0.30
CA ASN A 39 -16.19 -6.44 -0.78
C ASN A 39 -16.64 -5.01 -1.10
N ASP A 40 -16.88 -4.20 -0.08
CA ASP A 40 -17.25 -2.79 -0.26
C ASP A 40 -16.13 -2.01 -0.96
N PHE A 41 -14.88 -2.22 -0.55
CA PHE A 41 -13.74 -1.62 -1.23
C PHE A 41 -13.67 -2.05 -2.71
N LYS A 42 -13.78 -3.34 -2.99
CA LYS A 42 -13.80 -3.86 -4.37
C LYS A 42 -14.95 -3.29 -5.20
N LYS A 43 -16.14 -3.18 -4.62
CA LYS A 43 -17.32 -2.62 -5.29
C LYS A 43 -17.08 -1.18 -5.72
N ASN A 44 -16.52 -0.36 -4.83
CA ASN A 44 -16.27 1.05 -5.09
C ASN A 44 -15.20 1.30 -6.15
N PHE A 45 -14.28 0.36 -6.36
CA PHE A 45 -13.22 0.45 -7.37
C PHE A 45 -13.44 -0.46 -8.59
N LYS A 46 -14.64 -1.02 -8.74
CA LYS A 46 -14.94 -2.00 -9.80
C LYS A 46 -14.63 -1.49 -11.21
N SER A 47 -14.88 -0.19 -11.47
CA SER A 47 -14.68 0.43 -12.79
C SER A 47 -13.25 0.39 -13.31
N ILE A 48 -12.26 0.39 -12.41
CA ILE A 48 -10.83 0.40 -12.77
C ILE A 48 -10.12 -0.94 -12.50
N SER A 49 -10.82 -1.92 -11.93
CA SER A 49 -10.28 -3.27 -11.63
C SER A 49 -8.88 -3.25 -11.00
N PRO A 50 -8.66 -2.56 -9.88
CA PRO A 50 -7.34 -2.35 -9.31
C PRO A 50 -6.77 -3.63 -8.70
N LEU A 51 -5.43 -3.73 -8.64
CA LEU A 51 -4.77 -4.64 -7.71
C LEU A 51 -4.82 -4.02 -6.30
N ILE A 52 -5.64 -4.59 -5.42
CA ILE A 52 -5.73 -4.18 -4.02
C ILE A 52 -4.68 -4.93 -3.23
N CYS A 53 -3.75 -4.21 -2.60
CA CYS A 53 -2.71 -4.76 -1.73
C CYS A 53 -3.02 -4.46 -0.26
N PHE A 54 -2.99 -5.50 0.58
CA PHE A 54 -3.12 -5.35 2.01
C PHE A 54 -1.78 -4.91 2.62
N ALA A 55 -1.78 -3.80 3.35
CA ALA A 55 -0.60 -3.33 4.08
C ALA A 55 -0.35 -4.20 5.32
N ILE A 56 0.61 -5.11 5.24
CA ILE A 56 0.89 -6.11 6.29
C ILE A 56 1.29 -5.47 7.61
N LYS A 57 1.94 -4.30 7.57
CA LYS A 57 2.30 -3.54 8.77
C LYS A 57 1.12 -3.23 9.70
N SER A 58 -0.11 -3.21 9.19
CA SER A 58 -1.30 -2.97 9.99
C SER A 58 -1.69 -4.18 10.85
N ASN A 59 -1.42 -5.39 10.37
CA ASN A 59 -1.65 -6.62 11.11
C ASN A 59 -0.84 -7.79 10.51
N THR A 60 0.16 -8.25 11.25
CA THR A 60 1.08 -9.32 10.84
C THR A 60 0.57 -10.74 11.17
N ASN A 61 -0.68 -10.90 11.61
CA ASN A 61 -1.23 -12.21 11.92
C ASN A 61 -1.34 -13.06 10.64
N LEU A 62 -0.57 -14.15 10.62
CA LEU A 62 -0.48 -15.04 9.45
C LEU A 62 -1.84 -15.61 9.02
N ASN A 63 -2.73 -15.92 9.97
CA ASN A 63 -4.05 -16.47 9.65
C ASN A 63 -4.94 -15.40 9.01
N LEU A 64 -4.85 -14.14 9.49
CA LEU A 64 -5.54 -13.01 8.85
C LEU A 64 -5.06 -12.82 7.41
N ILE A 65 -3.74 -12.84 7.19
CA ILE A 65 -3.16 -12.69 5.84
C ILE A 65 -3.60 -13.82 4.91
N LYS A 66 -3.69 -15.06 5.41
CA LYS A 66 -4.23 -16.20 4.66
C LYS A 66 -5.69 -15.99 4.25
N GLU A 67 -6.51 -15.42 5.14
CA GLU A 67 -7.91 -15.10 4.80
C GLU A 67 -7.97 -13.99 3.74
N ILE A 68 -7.18 -12.94 3.87
CA ILE A 68 -7.07 -11.84 2.89
C ILE A 68 -6.66 -12.38 1.51
N LYS A 69 -5.72 -13.31 1.45
CA LYS A 69 -5.29 -13.98 0.21
C LYS A 69 -6.45 -14.69 -0.50
N LYS A 70 -7.40 -15.28 0.24
CA LYS A 70 -8.57 -15.96 -0.36
C LYS A 70 -9.46 -15.01 -1.17
N PHE A 71 -9.45 -13.72 -0.83
CA PHE A 71 -10.15 -12.69 -1.61
C PHE A 71 -9.37 -12.21 -2.85
N GLY A 72 -8.21 -12.81 -3.13
CA GLY A 72 -7.40 -12.48 -4.29
C GLY A 72 -6.57 -11.21 -4.17
N LEU A 73 -6.47 -10.62 -2.96
CA LEU A 73 -5.68 -9.43 -2.69
C LEU A 73 -4.18 -9.75 -2.77
N GLY A 74 -3.39 -8.69 -3.08
CA GLY A 74 -1.95 -8.67 -2.94
C GLY A 74 -1.51 -8.23 -1.54
N ALA A 75 -0.22 -7.95 -1.40
CA ALA A 75 0.37 -7.41 -0.18
C ALA A 75 1.25 -6.19 -0.47
N ASP A 76 1.16 -5.18 0.38
CA ASP A 76 2.15 -4.12 0.52
C ASP A 76 2.98 -4.42 1.78
N VAL A 77 4.30 -4.58 1.59
CA VAL A 77 5.25 -4.96 2.63
C VAL A 77 6.30 -3.87 2.79
N VAL A 78 6.79 -3.66 4.01
CA VAL A 78 7.80 -2.64 4.32
C VAL A 78 9.06 -3.21 4.96
N SER A 79 9.19 -4.52 5.01
CA SER A 79 10.39 -5.24 5.51
C SER A 79 10.49 -6.64 4.92
N MET A 80 11.68 -7.23 5.00
CA MET A 80 11.89 -8.63 4.62
C MET A 80 11.02 -9.58 5.44
N GLY A 81 10.81 -9.30 6.73
CA GLY A 81 9.95 -10.12 7.59
C GLY A 81 8.50 -10.14 7.11
N GLU A 82 7.95 -8.99 6.74
CA GLU A 82 6.61 -8.91 6.17
C GLU A 82 6.53 -9.58 4.79
N LEU A 83 7.56 -9.46 3.95
CA LEU A 83 7.63 -10.18 2.68
C LEU A 83 7.61 -11.70 2.90
N MET A 84 8.37 -12.19 3.87
CA MET A 84 8.35 -13.62 4.23
C MET A 84 6.97 -14.06 4.73
N LEU A 85 6.28 -13.25 5.53
CA LEU A 85 4.92 -13.54 5.98
C LEU A 85 3.92 -13.59 4.83
N ALA A 86 3.99 -12.63 3.89
CA ALA A 86 3.15 -12.62 2.70
C ALA A 86 3.31 -13.89 1.87
N LEU A 87 4.56 -14.28 1.62
CA LEU A 87 4.90 -15.51 0.89
C LEU A 87 4.43 -16.77 1.65
N LYS A 88 4.64 -16.82 2.98
CA LYS A 88 4.18 -17.93 3.84
C LYS A 88 2.66 -18.05 3.87
N ALA A 89 1.93 -16.92 3.78
CA ALA A 89 0.49 -16.92 3.63
C ALA A 89 0.01 -17.43 2.27
N GLY A 90 0.91 -17.55 1.29
CA GLY A 90 0.62 -18.00 -0.07
C GLY A 90 0.17 -16.87 -1.00
N ILE A 91 0.46 -15.61 -0.68
CA ILE A 91 0.27 -14.51 -1.62
C ILE A 91 1.28 -14.66 -2.76
N SER A 92 0.80 -14.59 -4.00
CA SER A 92 1.68 -14.68 -5.17
C SER A 92 2.72 -13.54 -5.17
N PRO A 93 4.01 -13.84 -5.41
CA PRO A 93 5.03 -12.78 -5.56
C PRO A 93 4.61 -11.70 -6.56
N LYS A 94 3.89 -12.06 -7.61
CA LYS A 94 3.37 -11.13 -8.63
C LYS A 94 2.24 -10.21 -8.16
N LYS A 95 1.87 -10.31 -6.88
CA LYS A 95 0.91 -9.43 -6.21
C LYS A 95 1.52 -8.79 -4.95
N ILE A 96 2.85 -8.75 -4.85
CA ILE A 96 3.54 -8.15 -3.70
C ILE A 96 4.28 -6.91 -4.14
N VAL A 97 4.05 -5.82 -3.43
CA VAL A 97 4.74 -4.53 -3.56
C VAL A 97 5.58 -4.31 -2.32
N PHE A 98 6.84 -3.93 -2.49
CA PHE A 98 7.74 -3.62 -1.39
C PHE A 98 7.95 -2.11 -1.31
N SER A 99 7.34 -1.48 -0.32
CA SER A 99 7.36 -0.04 -0.06
C SER A 99 8.25 0.31 1.12
N GLY A 100 8.35 1.60 1.45
CA GLY A 100 9.03 2.12 2.64
C GLY A 100 10.47 2.58 2.40
N VAL A 101 10.94 3.46 3.28
CA VAL A 101 12.29 4.01 3.28
C VAL A 101 13.30 3.06 3.94
N GLY A 102 14.57 3.16 3.55
CA GLY A 102 15.66 2.47 4.23
C GLY A 102 15.75 0.98 3.98
N LYS A 103 15.28 0.49 2.82
CA LYS A 103 15.51 -0.92 2.43
C LYS A 103 17.00 -1.21 2.37
N THR A 104 17.41 -2.25 3.06
CA THR A 104 18.80 -2.73 3.05
C THR A 104 19.09 -3.51 1.78
N SER A 105 20.38 -3.60 1.38
CA SER A 105 20.82 -4.43 0.26
C SER A 105 20.37 -5.89 0.39
N LYS A 106 20.30 -6.42 1.63
CA LYS A 106 19.83 -7.77 1.92
C LYS A 106 18.34 -7.92 1.59
N GLU A 107 17.51 -6.97 1.95
CA GLU A 107 16.08 -6.96 1.68
C GLU A 107 15.79 -6.81 0.19
N ILE A 108 16.50 -5.89 -0.49
CA ILE A 108 16.43 -5.73 -1.95
C ILE A 108 16.82 -7.02 -2.65
N ASN A 109 17.92 -7.64 -2.25
CA ASN A 109 18.38 -8.90 -2.78
C ASN A 109 17.33 -10.01 -2.66
N PHE A 110 16.74 -10.14 -1.48
CA PHE A 110 15.69 -11.13 -1.21
C PHE A 110 14.43 -10.87 -2.06
N ALA A 111 14.00 -9.61 -2.17
CA ALA A 111 12.84 -9.24 -2.99
C ALA A 111 13.05 -9.56 -4.48
N ILE A 112 14.26 -9.28 -5.01
CA ILE A 112 14.65 -9.61 -6.39
C ILE A 112 14.65 -11.13 -6.60
N ASP A 113 15.15 -11.91 -5.65
CA ASP A 113 15.17 -13.37 -5.75
C ASP A 113 13.77 -13.97 -5.76
N LYS A 114 12.85 -13.39 -4.99
CA LYS A 114 11.44 -13.81 -4.97
C LYS A 114 10.65 -13.31 -6.17
N ASN A 115 11.25 -12.48 -7.03
CA ASN A 115 10.62 -11.97 -8.25
C ASN A 115 9.24 -11.36 -7.98
N ILE A 116 9.19 -10.49 -6.96
CA ILE A 116 7.95 -9.78 -6.58
C ILE A 116 7.48 -8.86 -7.71
N LEU A 117 6.25 -8.37 -7.60
CA LEU A 117 5.67 -7.49 -8.60
C LEU A 117 6.47 -6.20 -8.76
N LEU A 118 6.82 -5.55 -7.63
CA LEU A 118 7.31 -4.18 -7.64
C LEU A 118 8.12 -3.85 -6.38
N ILE A 119 9.22 -3.11 -6.54
CA ILE A 119 9.91 -2.42 -5.43
C ILE A 119 9.66 -0.92 -5.60
N ASN A 120 8.90 -0.31 -4.71
CA ASN A 120 8.69 1.13 -4.65
C ASN A 120 9.91 1.81 -4.03
N SER A 121 10.65 2.56 -4.83
CA SER A 121 11.87 3.26 -4.42
C SER A 121 11.55 4.67 -3.95
N GLU A 122 12.22 5.09 -2.89
CA GLU A 122 11.97 6.35 -2.20
C GLU A 122 13.15 7.34 -2.31
N SER A 123 14.26 6.93 -2.96
CA SER A 123 15.45 7.78 -3.15
C SER A 123 16.28 7.37 -4.36
N LYS A 124 17.15 8.29 -4.78
CA LYS A 124 18.14 8.05 -5.86
C LYS A 124 19.13 6.95 -5.48
N SER A 125 19.64 6.97 -4.25
CA SER A 125 20.60 5.99 -3.76
C SER A 125 20.00 4.58 -3.75
N GLU A 126 18.74 4.43 -3.39
CA GLU A 126 18.04 3.16 -3.42
C GLU A 126 17.92 2.59 -4.84
N ILE A 127 17.55 3.42 -5.82
CA ILE A 127 17.46 2.98 -7.22
C ILE A 127 18.84 2.54 -7.76
N ILE A 128 19.90 3.28 -7.43
CA ILE A 128 21.26 2.90 -7.80
C ILE A 128 21.65 1.55 -7.19
N GLU A 129 21.30 1.33 -5.93
CA GLU A 129 21.59 0.05 -5.25
C GLU A 129 20.79 -1.10 -5.88
N ILE A 130 19.50 -0.88 -6.20
CA ILE A 130 18.68 -1.88 -6.92
C ILE A 130 19.31 -2.22 -8.28
N ASP A 131 19.74 -1.21 -9.04
CA ASP A 131 20.36 -1.39 -10.37
C ASP A 131 21.64 -2.21 -10.27
N LYS A 132 22.50 -1.90 -9.29
CA LYS A 132 23.74 -2.64 -9.00
C LYS A 132 23.47 -4.10 -8.68
N ILE A 133 22.52 -4.38 -7.77
CA ILE A 133 22.16 -5.74 -7.39
C ILE A 133 21.56 -6.49 -8.58
N ALA A 134 20.66 -5.86 -9.31
CA ALA A 134 20.04 -6.42 -10.52
C ALA A 134 21.07 -6.80 -11.57
N LYS A 135 22.08 -5.92 -11.80
CA LYS A 135 23.22 -6.18 -12.71
C LYS A 135 24.01 -7.42 -12.27
N ILE A 136 24.38 -7.51 -10.99
CA ILE A 136 25.12 -8.67 -10.44
C ILE A 136 24.32 -9.96 -10.65
N LYS A 137 23.00 -9.91 -10.42
CA LYS A 137 22.10 -11.06 -10.60
C LYS A 137 21.72 -11.34 -12.06
N LYS A 138 22.12 -10.49 -13.00
CA LYS A 138 21.72 -10.55 -14.41
C LYS A 138 20.19 -10.63 -14.58
N LYS A 139 19.46 -9.84 -13.77
CA LYS A 139 17.99 -9.77 -13.77
C LYS A 139 17.54 -8.36 -14.14
N GLN A 140 16.36 -8.27 -14.73
CA GLN A 140 15.63 -7.01 -14.87
C GLN A 140 14.61 -6.92 -13.72
N VAL A 141 14.61 -5.79 -13.00
CA VAL A 141 13.81 -5.57 -11.79
C VAL A 141 12.73 -4.52 -12.05
N ASN A 142 11.48 -4.87 -11.75
CA ASN A 142 10.39 -3.91 -11.79
C ASN A 142 10.44 -3.00 -10.58
N ILE A 143 10.46 -1.69 -10.82
CA ILE A 143 10.43 -0.69 -9.77
C ILE A 143 9.30 0.32 -9.96
N GLY A 144 8.88 0.92 -8.84
CA GLY A 144 8.15 2.18 -8.80
C GLY A 144 9.04 3.29 -8.25
N ILE A 145 8.70 4.52 -8.57
CA ILE A 145 9.29 5.69 -7.93
C ILE A 145 8.20 6.38 -7.13
N ARG A 146 8.42 6.54 -5.82
CA ARG A 146 7.49 7.26 -4.97
C ARG A 146 7.73 8.76 -5.06
N LEU A 147 6.75 9.44 -5.62
CA LEU A 147 6.69 10.91 -5.68
C LEU A 147 6.11 11.45 -4.38
N ASN A 148 6.73 12.49 -3.82
CA ASN A 148 6.11 13.33 -2.80
C ASN A 148 5.32 14.45 -3.50
N PRO A 149 3.98 14.43 -3.51
CA PRO A 149 3.18 15.38 -4.26
C PRO A 149 3.04 16.74 -3.55
N ASN A 150 3.74 16.97 -2.45
CA ASN A 150 3.62 18.17 -1.62
C ASN A 150 2.14 18.54 -1.32
N THR A 151 1.37 17.54 -0.95
CA THR A 151 -0.07 17.69 -0.64
C THR A 151 -0.30 17.51 0.85
N ASP A 152 -0.97 18.48 1.47
CA ASP A 152 -1.41 18.37 2.85
C ASP A 152 -2.66 17.46 2.92
N ALA A 153 -2.53 16.35 3.60
CA ALA A 153 -3.61 15.39 3.81
C ALA A 153 -4.62 15.84 4.88
N LYS A 154 -4.39 17.02 5.53
CA LYS A 154 -5.22 17.53 6.64
C LYS A 154 -5.41 16.52 7.76
N THR A 155 -4.37 15.75 8.06
CA THR A 155 -4.32 14.78 9.15
C THR A 155 -3.32 15.23 10.22
N LEU A 156 -3.19 14.49 11.33
CA LEU A 156 -2.17 14.75 12.33
C LEU A 156 -0.78 14.77 11.70
N SER A 157 0.06 15.72 12.11
CA SER A 157 1.40 15.92 11.51
C SER A 157 2.27 14.66 11.54
N GLN A 158 2.11 13.82 12.56
CA GLN A 158 2.85 12.58 12.77
C GLN A 158 2.53 11.50 11.72
N ILE A 159 1.33 11.53 11.13
CA ILE A 159 0.86 10.55 10.13
C ILE A 159 0.71 11.13 8.72
N SER A 160 1.06 12.40 8.52
CA SER A 160 1.16 13.04 7.21
C SER A 160 2.45 12.61 6.51
N THR A 161 2.38 12.22 5.26
CA THR A 161 3.54 11.77 4.46
C THR A 161 3.70 12.50 3.13
N GLY A 162 2.79 13.40 2.81
CA GLY A 162 2.75 14.11 1.52
C GLY A 162 3.28 15.55 1.55
N LYS A 163 3.75 16.06 2.69
CA LYS A 163 4.30 17.42 2.80
C LYS A 163 5.77 17.46 2.38
N LYS A 164 6.25 18.67 1.98
CA LYS A 164 7.61 18.89 1.48
C LYS A 164 8.71 18.40 2.43
N ASP A 165 8.52 18.58 3.73
CA ASP A 165 9.52 18.26 4.76
C ASP A 165 9.43 16.81 5.26
N ASN A 166 8.56 16.00 4.66
CA ASN A 166 8.44 14.60 5.02
C ASN A 166 9.57 13.77 4.39
N LYS A 167 10.04 12.76 5.15
CA LYS A 167 11.13 11.86 4.76
C LYS A 167 10.78 10.91 3.58
N PHE A 168 9.55 10.93 3.09
CA PHE A 168 9.04 9.96 2.14
C PHE A 168 9.02 10.48 0.71
N GLY A 169 9.49 9.64 -0.22
CA GLY A 169 9.45 9.91 -1.64
C GLY A 169 10.43 10.98 -2.09
N VAL A 170 10.43 11.23 -3.39
CA VAL A 170 11.27 12.24 -4.04
C VAL A 170 10.44 13.42 -4.52
N ASN A 171 11.05 14.60 -4.62
CA ASN A 171 10.42 15.77 -5.23
C ASN A 171 10.36 15.66 -6.76
N ASP A 172 9.59 16.54 -7.41
CA ASP A 172 9.38 16.54 -8.85
C ASP A 172 10.70 16.56 -9.66
N LYS A 173 11.66 17.42 -9.29
CA LYS A 173 12.94 17.52 -10.01
C LYS A 173 13.68 16.18 -9.99
N THR A 174 13.84 15.61 -8.82
CA THR A 174 14.49 14.31 -8.64
C THR A 174 13.70 13.20 -9.34
N PHE A 175 12.36 13.26 -9.32
CA PHE A 175 11.51 12.29 -10.02
C PHE A 175 11.81 12.25 -11.52
N PHE A 176 11.88 13.42 -12.18
CA PHE A 176 12.21 13.49 -13.61
C PHE A 176 13.62 12.99 -13.93
N GLU A 177 14.59 13.28 -13.06
CA GLU A 177 15.97 12.76 -13.20
C GLU A 177 15.98 11.23 -13.11
N LEU A 178 15.23 10.66 -12.16
CA LEU A 178 15.17 9.21 -11.95
C LEU A 178 14.42 8.48 -13.07
N VAL A 179 13.36 9.07 -13.62
CA VAL A 179 12.69 8.52 -14.82
C VAL A 179 13.68 8.43 -15.98
N ARG A 180 14.52 9.47 -16.21
CA ARG A 180 15.57 9.43 -17.25
C ARG A 180 16.63 8.38 -16.95
N TYR A 181 17.07 8.27 -15.71
CA TYR A 181 18.01 7.23 -15.29
C TYR A 181 17.48 5.83 -15.59
N CYS A 182 16.25 5.54 -15.18
CA CYS A 182 15.62 4.25 -15.39
C CYS A 182 15.43 3.91 -16.87
N LYS A 183 15.10 4.89 -17.72
CA LYS A 183 15.02 4.70 -19.20
C LYS A 183 16.34 4.21 -19.80
N ASN A 184 17.47 4.62 -19.24
CA ASN A 184 18.80 4.27 -19.75
C ASN A 184 19.38 3.00 -19.10
N SER A 185 18.80 2.51 -18.02
CA SER A 185 19.26 1.28 -17.37
C SER A 185 18.74 0.04 -18.08
N LYS A 186 19.62 -0.95 -18.27
CA LYS A 186 19.24 -2.27 -18.82
C LYS A 186 18.68 -3.23 -17.76
N ASN A 187 18.89 -2.92 -16.48
CA ASN A 187 18.53 -3.81 -15.38
C ASN A 187 17.28 -3.33 -14.63
N ILE A 188 16.86 -2.09 -14.85
CA ILE A 188 15.67 -1.50 -14.23
C ILE A 188 14.53 -1.44 -15.24
N ASN A 189 13.36 -1.89 -14.81
CA ASN A 189 12.12 -1.71 -15.53
C ASN A 189 11.21 -0.82 -14.70
N LEU A 190 11.15 0.47 -15.04
CA LEU A 190 10.28 1.42 -14.34
C LEU A 190 8.84 1.19 -14.75
N LYS A 191 8.02 0.68 -13.84
CA LYS A 191 6.63 0.32 -14.09
C LYS A 191 5.62 1.18 -13.38
N CYS A 192 6.01 1.83 -12.31
CA CYS A 192 5.05 2.46 -11.42
C CYS A 192 5.45 3.88 -11.02
N LEU A 193 4.45 4.76 -11.03
CA LEU A 193 4.46 6.00 -10.27
C LEU A 193 3.68 5.78 -8.98
N SER A 194 4.34 5.87 -7.82
CA SER A 194 3.73 5.65 -6.52
C SER A 194 3.60 6.95 -5.74
N VAL A 195 2.55 7.06 -4.96
CA VAL A 195 2.32 8.16 -4.00
C VAL A 195 1.67 7.63 -2.74
N HIS A 196 1.88 8.35 -1.63
CA HIS A 196 1.12 8.13 -0.41
C HIS A 196 1.13 9.42 0.41
N ILE A 197 -0.03 10.03 0.63
CA ILE A 197 -0.15 11.38 1.19
C ILE A 197 -0.36 11.41 2.69
N GLY A 198 -0.68 10.28 3.31
CA GLY A 198 -0.89 10.20 4.75
C GLY A 198 -1.79 9.05 5.17
N SER A 199 -2.10 9.01 6.45
CA SER A 199 -3.01 8.03 7.05
C SER A 199 -4.18 8.73 7.71
N GLN A 200 -5.29 8.01 7.89
CA GLN A 200 -6.51 8.49 8.54
C GLN A 200 -7.10 9.74 7.85
N ILE A 201 -7.14 9.71 6.53
CA ILE A 201 -7.69 10.78 5.69
C ILE A 201 -9.20 10.58 5.57
N LEU A 202 -9.96 11.46 6.18
CA LEU A 202 -11.44 11.38 6.25
C LEU A 202 -12.13 12.16 5.13
N ASP A 203 -11.41 13.03 4.40
CA ASP A 203 -11.93 13.86 3.31
C ASP A 203 -11.33 13.39 1.97
N HIS A 204 -12.13 13.41 0.90
CA HIS A 204 -11.69 13.03 -0.45
C HIS A 204 -10.86 14.13 -1.16
N LYS A 205 -11.01 15.40 -0.77
CA LYS A 205 -10.32 16.53 -1.42
C LYS A 205 -8.80 16.41 -1.51
N PRO A 206 -8.07 15.90 -0.48
CA PRO A 206 -6.65 15.64 -0.61
C PRO A 206 -6.30 14.64 -1.72
N TYR A 207 -7.13 13.60 -1.92
CA TYR A 207 -6.95 12.64 -3.01
C TYR A 207 -7.19 13.27 -4.38
N GLU A 208 -8.23 14.09 -4.54
CA GLU A 208 -8.47 14.82 -5.80
C GLU A 208 -7.29 15.73 -6.16
N LYS A 209 -6.76 16.47 -5.16
CA LYS A 209 -5.60 17.32 -5.37
C LYS A 209 -4.38 16.49 -5.79
N MET A 210 -4.15 15.38 -5.13
CA MET A 210 -3.09 14.42 -5.46
C MET A 210 -3.24 13.93 -6.90
N LEU A 211 -4.42 13.48 -7.31
CA LEU A 211 -4.68 12.97 -8.67
C LEU A 211 -4.41 14.03 -9.74
N ARG A 212 -4.82 15.30 -9.51
CA ARG A 212 -4.52 16.40 -10.42
C ARG A 212 -3.01 16.66 -10.56
N ILE A 213 -2.24 16.47 -9.49
CA ILE A 213 -0.78 16.60 -9.52
C ILE A 213 -0.19 15.43 -10.32
N LEU A 214 -0.66 14.20 -10.08
CA LEU A 214 -0.18 13.02 -10.83
C LEU A 214 -0.42 13.16 -12.33
N ASP A 215 -1.61 13.60 -12.73
CA ASP A 215 -1.93 13.85 -14.14
C ASP A 215 -0.94 14.80 -14.81
N LYS A 216 -0.62 15.93 -14.14
CA LYS A 216 0.39 16.88 -14.63
C LYS A 216 1.79 16.27 -14.75
N ILE A 217 2.19 15.49 -13.74
CA ILE A 217 3.50 14.82 -13.71
C ILE A 217 3.61 13.77 -14.83
N ILE A 218 2.59 12.95 -14.99
CA ILE A 218 2.53 11.90 -16.03
C ILE A 218 2.61 12.55 -17.42
N LYS A 219 1.81 13.57 -17.69
CA LYS A 219 1.85 14.31 -18.95
C LYS A 219 3.23 14.92 -19.23
N LYS A 220 3.88 15.49 -18.20
CA LYS A 220 5.20 16.11 -18.33
C LYS A 220 6.32 15.09 -18.54
N THR A 221 6.22 13.88 -17.99
CA THR A 221 7.25 12.84 -18.18
C THR A 221 7.24 12.26 -19.58
N GLN A 222 6.10 12.26 -20.25
CA GLN A 222 5.84 11.51 -21.49
C GLN A 222 6.29 10.04 -21.34
N TYR A 223 6.15 9.49 -20.12
CA TYR A 223 6.48 8.11 -19.79
C TYR A 223 5.21 7.32 -19.52
N LYS A 224 5.07 6.16 -20.14
CA LYS A 224 3.93 5.28 -19.91
C LYS A 224 4.23 4.36 -18.73
N PHE A 225 3.55 4.58 -17.61
CA PHE A 225 3.60 3.69 -16.47
C PHE A 225 2.59 2.56 -16.64
N ASP A 226 2.96 1.34 -16.24
CA ASP A 226 2.02 0.20 -16.22
C ASP A 226 1.08 0.29 -15.02
N PHE A 227 1.54 0.94 -13.93
CA PHE A 227 0.79 1.07 -12.67
C PHE A 227 0.88 2.49 -12.12
N ILE A 228 -0.21 2.92 -11.51
CA ILE A 228 -0.26 4.07 -10.61
C ILE A 228 -0.63 3.54 -9.22
N ASP A 229 0.30 3.63 -8.28
CA ASP A 229 0.08 3.24 -6.89
C ASP A 229 -0.35 4.48 -6.09
N LEU A 230 -1.62 4.53 -5.74
CA LEU A 230 -2.22 5.65 -5.02
C LEU A 230 -1.94 5.60 -3.51
N GLY A 231 -1.20 4.60 -3.05
CA GLY A 231 -0.99 4.35 -1.63
C GLY A 231 -2.27 3.87 -0.94
N GLY A 232 -2.46 4.31 0.27
CA GLY A 232 -3.64 4.02 1.07
C GLY A 232 -4.00 5.23 1.92
N GLY A 233 -4.23 4.99 3.21
CA GLY A 233 -4.44 6.06 4.18
C GLY A 233 -5.88 6.51 4.34
N MET A 234 -6.82 5.87 3.65
CA MET A 234 -8.25 6.11 3.91
C MET A 234 -8.55 5.88 5.39
N GLY A 235 -9.11 6.90 6.04
CA GLY A 235 -9.43 6.87 7.45
C GLY A 235 -10.70 6.06 7.75
N ILE A 236 -10.86 5.63 8.96
CA ILE A 236 -12.09 5.02 9.48
C ILE A 236 -12.65 5.88 10.61
N PRO A 237 -13.97 5.95 10.80
CA PRO A 237 -14.54 6.67 11.94
C PRO A 237 -14.20 5.91 13.22
N TYR A 238 -13.60 6.57 14.18
CA TYR A 238 -13.44 6.06 15.55
C TYR A 238 -14.60 6.48 16.45
N ASN A 239 -15.28 7.57 16.08
CA ASN A 239 -16.50 8.07 16.71
C ASN A 239 -17.66 7.96 15.72
N ASN A 240 -18.86 8.39 16.13
CA ASN A 240 -20.03 8.41 15.25
C ASN A 240 -19.97 9.49 14.13
N ASP A 241 -18.80 10.04 13.88
CA ASP A 241 -18.57 10.99 12.80
C ASP A 241 -18.74 10.30 11.44
N THR A 242 -19.52 10.90 10.57
CA THR A 242 -19.75 10.42 9.21
C THR A 242 -18.48 10.51 8.39
N VAL A 243 -18.01 9.38 7.88
CA VAL A 243 -16.89 9.33 6.92
C VAL A 243 -17.45 9.34 5.51
N SER A 244 -16.97 10.28 4.72
CA SER A 244 -17.42 10.49 3.34
C SER A 244 -16.85 9.47 2.33
N TYR A 245 -16.82 8.17 2.65
CA TYR A 245 -16.35 7.14 1.70
C TYR A 245 -17.33 6.84 0.58
N THR A 246 -18.60 7.12 0.77
CA THR A 246 -19.66 6.83 -0.22
C THR A 246 -19.53 7.64 -1.50
N HIS A 247 -18.64 8.62 -1.55
CA HIS A 247 -18.45 9.53 -2.69
C HIS A 247 -17.08 9.46 -3.37
N LEU A 248 -16.21 8.51 -2.99
CA LEU A 248 -14.96 8.24 -3.72
C LEU A 248 -15.22 7.45 -5.01
N THR A 249 -16.06 7.98 -5.87
CA THR A 249 -15.96 7.67 -7.29
C THR A 249 -14.77 8.47 -7.80
N LEU A 250 -13.63 7.80 -8.00
CA LEU A 250 -12.54 8.40 -8.77
C LEU A 250 -13.12 8.87 -10.10
N PRO A 251 -12.89 10.13 -10.54
CA PRO A 251 -13.33 10.55 -11.85
C PRO A 251 -12.79 9.55 -12.86
N THR A 252 -13.70 8.89 -13.57
CA THR A 252 -13.42 7.90 -14.60
C THR A 252 -12.89 8.58 -15.85
N THR A 253 -11.71 9.13 -15.77
CA THR A 253 -10.88 9.35 -16.95
C THR A 253 -9.87 8.23 -16.96
N ALA A 254 -10.22 7.17 -17.69
CA ALA A 254 -9.31 6.08 -18.00
C ALA A 254 -8.09 6.63 -18.74
N TYR A 255 -6.92 6.35 -18.21
CA TYR A 255 -5.65 6.44 -18.93
C TYR A 255 -5.02 5.06 -19.00
#